data_893f8f851392340f05b4d8c90a3e54b6
#
_entry.id   893f8f851392340f05b4d8c90a3e54b6
#
_cell.length_a   1.000
_cell.length_b   1.000
_cell.length_c   1.000
_cell.angle_alpha   90.00
_cell.angle_beta   90.00
_cell.angle_gamma   90.00
#
_symmetry.space_group_name_H-M   'P 1'
#
loop_
_entity.id
_entity.type
_entity.pdbx_description
1 polymer ?
#
loop_
_entity_poly.entity_id
_entity_poly.type
_entity_poly.pdbx_seq_one_letter_code
_entity_poly.pdbx_strand_id
1 'polypeptide(L)'
;HYMGASLPSQVDSHDIASLHAWGPYSKRYAGISHIPDMSKGIRFDFSVMPGYYRNRQLVPHVLFESSYYPWEINPEVNRITYRYELEWKDKVYTDVTYYVLDDNRTLVGIHCVNNTGMPQNLVLNQMAYIDYPETYPQVTATGASRLQWYNAIDYMENEPVRKSPQYRLVYDGWRRNEERSALSLDGSILGRGFGRSEGDRLSYQVNILPDQENGAIGIRFKVKKGENAVLQLKGLVEQSVTLKGTGEFSFVSVPYQNKKAGEYKLELISGSTVEIGLDGFFIGSADDISNVKVVRTPIPFTPAMEVGKSKKDFILKYKDCENYYGVAWNHQHSEVRE
;
A
#
# COMPACT_ATOMS: atom_id res chain seq x y z
N HIS A 1 -5.29 -8.85 32.14
CA HIS A 1 -6.74 -8.74 32.30
C HIS A 1 -7.20 -7.42 31.71
N TYR A 2 -7.64 -7.45 30.47
CA TYR A 2 -8.52 -6.41 29.96
C TYR A 2 -9.81 -6.52 30.75
N MET A 3 -10.00 -5.69 31.72
CA MET A 3 -11.30 -5.41 32.28
C MET A 3 -12.13 -4.85 31.13
N GLY A 4 -13.15 -5.59 30.72
CA GLY A 4 -14.02 -5.22 29.62
C GLY A 4 -14.71 -3.89 29.89
N ALA A 5 -14.09 -2.82 29.47
CA ALA A 5 -14.85 -1.67 29.06
C ALA A 5 -15.73 -2.18 27.92
N SER A 6 -17.04 -2.10 28.07
CA SER A 6 -17.95 -2.29 26.96
C SER A 6 -17.41 -1.43 25.82
N LEU A 7 -16.96 -2.08 24.75
CA LEU A 7 -16.68 -1.36 23.52
C LEU A 7 -17.90 -0.50 23.23
N PRO A 8 -17.71 0.78 22.94
CA PRO A 8 -18.83 1.61 22.51
C PRO A 8 -19.54 0.86 21.40
N SER A 9 -20.84 0.75 21.49
CA SER A 9 -21.70 0.02 20.54
C SER A 9 -21.65 0.57 19.11
N GLN A 10 -20.97 1.70 18.92
CA GLN A 10 -20.64 2.29 17.64
C GLN A 10 -19.17 2.69 17.66
N VAL A 11 -18.38 2.05 16.80
CA VAL A 11 -17.09 2.57 16.39
C VAL A 11 -17.39 3.56 15.27
N ASP A 12 -17.14 4.85 15.53
CA ASP A 12 -17.22 5.86 14.49
C ASP A 12 -16.20 5.50 13.42
N SER A 13 -16.70 5.10 12.25
CA SER A 13 -15.85 4.90 11.09
C SER A 13 -15.65 6.25 10.39
N HIS A 14 -14.40 6.59 10.13
CA HIS A 14 -14.08 7.76 9.32
C HIS A 14 -14.10 7.36 7.84
N ASP A 15 -14.72 8.17 7.01
CA ASP A 15 -14.53 8.09 5.58
C ASP A 15 -13.07 8.47 5.27
N ILE A 16 -12.31 7.52 4.71
CA ILE A 16 -10.89 7.71 4.38
C ILE A 16 -10.70 8.93 3.46
N ALA A 17 -11.65 9.20 2.56
CA ALA A 17 -11.61 10.35 1.68
C ALA A 17 -11.77 11.70 2.42
N SER A 18 -12.32 11.70 3.64
CA SER A 18 -12.50 12.88 4.46
C SER A 18 -11.40 13.12 5.49
N LEU A 19 -10.48 12.17 5.66
CA LEU A 19 -9.35 12.31 6.57
C LEU A 19 -8.31 13.28 6.01
N HIS A 20 -7.61 13.95 6.92
CA HIS A 20 -6.47 14.78 6.55
C HIS A 20 -5.39 13.94 5.85
N ALA A 21 -4.61 14.59 4.96
CA ALA A 21 -3.43 13.96 4.37
C ALA A 21 -2.40 13.56 5.44
N TRP A 22 -2.40 14.24 6.58
CA TRP A 22 -1.59 13.91 7.76
C TRP A 22 -2.36 13.02 8.72
N GLY A 23 -1.70 12.00 9.26
CA GLY A 23 -2.30 11.13 10.28
C GLY A 23 -1.32 10.10 10.83
N PRO A 24 -1.75 9.28 11.79
CA PRO A 24 -0.94 8.24 12.42
C PRO A 24 -0.84 6.98 11.54
N TYR A 25 -0.51 7.16 10.28
CA TYR A 25 -0.51 6.09 9.27
C TYR A 25 0.86 5.44 9.10
N SER A 26 1.88 5.90 9.82
CA SER A 26 3.22 5.32 9.72
C SER A 26 3.22 3.87 10.17
N LYS A 27 3.80 3.03 9.33
CA LYS A 27 3.96 1.60 9.62
C LYS A 27 5.38 1.24 10.05
N ARG A 28 6.30 2.18 9.93
CA ARG A 28 7.71 1.96 10.24
C ARG A 28 8.06 2.42 11.65
N TYR A 29 7.51 3.56 12.05
CA TYR A 29 7.82 4.19 13.32
C TYR A 29 6.56 4.81 13.92
N ALA A 30 6.47 4.87 15.24
CA ALA A 30 5.48 5.69 15.90
C ALA A 30 5.69 7.15 15.53
N GLY A 31 4.70 7.79 14.94
CA GLY A 31 4.83 9.14 14.42
C GLY A 31 3.66 9.53 13.53
N ILE A 32 3.93 10.41 12.62
CA ILE A 32 2.95 10.93 11.68
C ILE A 32 3.39 10.65 10.24
N SER A 33 2.43 10.38 9.38
CA SER A 33 2.64 10.26 7.95
C SER A 33 1.85 11.31 7.20
N HIS A 34 2.38 11.76 6.09
CA HIS A 34 1.68 12.56 5.10
C HIS A 34 1.49 11.76 3.82
N ILE A 35 0.24 11.59 3.42
CA ILE A 35 -0.16 10.86 2.22
C ILE A 35 -1.07 11.77 1.40
N PRO A 36 -0.51 12.67 0.57
CA PRO A 36 -1.29 13.70 -0.12
C PRO A 36 -2.18 13.13 -1.22
N ASP A 37 -1.75 12.03 -1.83
CA ASP A 37 -2.48 11.36 -2.90
C ASP A 37 -2.14 9.87 -2.89
N MET A 38 -3.08 9.07 -2.45
CA MET A 38 -2.91 7.62 -2.37
C MET A 38 -2.63 6.98 -3.73
N SER A 39 -3.13 7.57 -4.81
CA SER A 39 -2.93 7.03 -6.17
C SER A 39 -1.50 7.21 -6.65
N LYS A 40 -0.79 8.22 -6.17
CA LYS A 40 0.62 8.50 -6.51
C LYS A 40 1.62 7.80 -5.61
N GLY A 41 1.17 7.29 -4.44
CA GLY A 41 1.96 6.48 -3.53
C GLY A 41 3.12 7.21 -2.84
N ILE A 42 3.23 8.53 -2.98
CA ILE A 42 4.23 9.32 -2.24
C ILE A 42 3.77 9.40 -0.80
N ARG A 43 4.65 9.02 0.12
CA ARG A 43 4.42 9.10 1.54
C ARG A 43 5.63 9.69 2.25
N PHE A 44 5.39 10.62 3.14
CA PHE A 44 6.37 11.13 4.07
C PHE A 44 6.06 10.62 5.46
N ASP A 45 7.03 10.05 6.13
CA ASP A 45 6.94 9.63 7.53
C ASP A 45 7.89 10.49 8.36
N PHE A 46 7.37 10.97 9.49
CA PHE A 46 8.16 11.68 10.49
C PHE A 46 7.89 11.14 11.88
N SER A 47 8.96 10.90 12.62
CA SER A 47 8.85 10.48 14.01
C SER A 47 9.93 11.14 14.86
N VAL A 48 9.61 11.30 16.15
CA VAL A 48 10.57 11.70 17.17
C VAL A 48 10.67 10.55 18.16
N MET A 49 11.84 9.97 18.29
CA MET A 49 12.12 8.89 19.22
C MET A 49 13.08 9.37 20.29
N PRO A 50 12.59 9.67 21.48
CA PRO A 50 13.45 10.03 22.60
C PRO A 50 14.18 8.81 23.14
N GLY A 51 15.42 9.00 23.50
CA GLY A 51 16.23 8.07 24.24
C GLY A 51 16.99 8.80 25.34
N TYR A 52 17.54 8.10 26.33
CA TYR A 52 18.38 8.75 27.32
C TYR A 52 19.62 7.91 27.62
N TYR A 53 20.66 8.59 28.09
CA TYR A 53 21.92 7.95 28.44
C TYR A 53 21.99 7.68 29.97
N ARG A 54 22.29 6.42 30.30
CA ARG A 54 22.64 6.00 31.65
C ARG A 54 24.03 5.39 31.60
N ASN A 55 24.92 5.86 32.50
CA ASN A 55 26.30 5.39 32.55
C ASN A 55 27.02 5.44 31.18
N ARG A 56 26.82 6.50 30.42
CA ARG A 56 27.35 6.70 29.06
C ARG A 56 26.85 5.71 28.00
N GLN A 57 25.83 4.92 28.30
CA GLN A 57 25.20 4.03 27.35
C GLN A 57 23.80 4.54 27.01
N LEU A 58 23.45 4.52 25.74
CA LEU A 58 22.10 4.81 25.29
C LEU A 58 21.18 3.69 25.80
N VAL A 59 20.19 4.08 26.59
CA VAL A 59 19.10 3.18 26.98
C VAL A 59 17.99 3.38 25.96
N PRO A 60 17.70 2.40 25.11
CA PRO A 60 16.53 2.46 24.27
C PRO A 60 15.30 2.51 25.17
N HIS A 61 14.25 3.21 24.72
CA HIS A 61 13.02 3.22 25.50
C HIS A 61 12.47 1.79 25.67
N VAL A 62 12.00 1.49 26.86
CA VAL A 62 11.79 0.10 27.29
C VAL A 62 10.42 -0.46 26.87
N LEU A 63 9.49 0.38 26.44
CA LEU A 63 8.12 -0.02 26.17
C LEU A 63 7.78 0.17 24.70
N PHE A 64 8.40 -0.67 23.86
CA PHE A 64 8.17 -0.65 22.41
C PHE A 64 6.70 -0.77 22.03
N GLU A 65 5.94 -1.60 22.71
CA GLU A 65 4.54 -1.84 22.37
C GLU A 65 3.65 -0.62 22.65
N SER A 66 3.89 0.11 23.72
CA SER A 66 3.12 1.31 24.05
C SER A 66 3.40 2.50 23.14
N SER A 67 4.54 2.50 22.45
CA SER A 67 4.97 3.58 21.56
C SER A 67 4.50 3.41 20.12
N TYR A 68 4.00 2.25 19.73
CA TYR A 68 3.47 2.03 18.40
C TYR A 68 2.10 2.65 18.18
N TYR A 69 1.37 2.86 19.26
CA TYR A 69 0.02 3.42 19.21
C TYR A 69 0.02 4.81 19.83
N PRO A 70 -0.74 5.73 19.27
CA PRO A 70 -0.95 7.02 19.89
C PRO A 70 -1.50 6.86 21.32
N TRP A 71 -0.98 7.66 22.22
CA TRP A 71 -1.48 7.77 23.58
C TRP A 71 -2.84 8.47 23.61
N GLU A 72 -2.98 9.50 22.78
CA GLU A 72 -4.18 10.29 22.64
C GLU A 72 -4.34 10.77 21.19
N ILE A 73 -5.55 10.67 20.68
CA ILE A 73 -5.96 11.27 19.39
C ILE A 73 -7.27 12.01 19.64
N ASN A 74 -7.37 13.25 19.17
CA ASN A 74 -8.64 13.96 19.18
C ASN A 74 -9.57 13.47 18.05
N PRO A 75 -10.90 13.67 18.17
CA PRO A 75 -11.87 13.18 17.18
C PRO A 75 -11.61 13.65 15.75
N GLU A 76 -11.09 14.86 15.58
CA GLU A 76 -10.75 15.44 14.28
C GLU A 76 -9.46 14.88 13.67
N VAL A 77 -8.75 14.03 14.40
CA VAL A 77 -7.45 13.42 14.00
C VAL A 77 -6.38 14.47 13.62
N ASN A 78 -6.49 15.68 14.16
CA ASN A 78 -5.54 16.76 13.90
C ASN A 78 -4.61 17.07 15.09
N ARG A 79 -4.77 16.35 16.21
CA ARG A 79 -3.86 16.33 17.35
C ARG A 79 -3.59 14.90 17.77
N ILE A 80 -2.34 14.46 17.63
CA ILE A 80 -1.94 13.08 17.86
C ILE A 80 -0.74 13.09 18.81
N THR A 81 -0.87 12.46 19.95
CA THR A 81 0.19 12.40 20.98
C THR A 81 0.70 10.98 21.14
N TYR A 82 2.01 10.83 21.11
CA TYR A 82 2.71 9.61 21.50
C TYR A 82 3.43 9.84 22.82
N ARG A 83 3.26 8.94 23.78
CA ARG A 83 3.99 8.96 25.03
C ARG A 83 5.09 7.91 25.01
N TYR A 84 6.30 8.35 25.33
CA TYR A 84 7.47 7.51 25.49
C TYR A 84 7.87 7.49 26.95
N GLU A 85 7.63 6.37 27.61
CA GLU A 85 8.04 6.19 29.01
C GLU A 85 9.46 5.67 29.04
N LEU A 86 10.40 6.53 29.47
CA LEU A 86 11.82 6.24 29.47
C LEU A 86 12.26 5.63 30.81
N GLU A 87 11.63 6.02 31.90
CA GLU A 87 11.80 5.41 33.23
C GLU A 87 10.45 5.23 33.89
N TRP A 88 10.16 4.00 34.22
CA TRP A 88 8.92 3.56 34.81
C TRP A 88 8.79 4.03 36.25
N LYS A 89 7.72 4.35 36.79
CA LYS A 89 6.36 4.61 36.25
C LYS A 89 6.18 6.12 36.31
N ASP A 90 6.00 6.77 35.17
CA ASP A 90 5.91 8.23 35.04
C ASP A 90 7.09 9.02 35.63
N LYS A 91 8.25 8.39 35.86
CA LYS A 91 9.43 9.05 36.42
C LYS A 91 10.12 9.93 35.39
N VAL A 92 10.38 9.37 34.20
CA VAL A 92 10.94 10.10 33.07
C VAL A 92 10.16 9.69 31.83
N TYR A 93 9.52 10.64 31.19
CA TYR A 93 8.79 10.38 29.95
C TYR A 93 8.82 11.59 29.00
N THR A 94 8.51 11.34 27.76
CA THR A 94 8.40 12.35 26.73
C THR A 94 7.09 12.18 25.99
N ASP A 95 6.31 13.25 25.92
CA ASP A 95 5.14 13.34 25.07
C ASP A 95 5.52 14.06 23.79
N VAL A 96 5.29 13.42 22.66
CA VAL A 96 5.45 13.98 21.31
C VAL A 96 4.08 14.18 20.73
N THR A 97 3.70 15.43 20.54
CA THR A 97 2.38 15.79 20.01
C THR A 97 2.52 16.40 18.62
N TYR A 98 1.80 15.84 17.68
CA TYR A 98 1.70 16.33 16.32
C TYR A 98 0.40 17.12 16.17
N TYR A 99 0.52 18.41 15.80
CA TYR A 99 -0.59 19.31 15.55
C TYR A 99 -0.68 19.55 14.05
N VAL A 100 -1.66 18.98 13.38
CA VAL A 100 -1.92 19.22 11.97
C VAL A 100 -2.52 20.61 11.82
N LEU A 101 -1.77 21.51 11.23
CA LEU A 101 -2.20 22.90 11.05
C LEU A 101 -3.01 23.09 9.76
N ASP A 102 -2.59 22.42 8.71
CA ASP A 102 -3.22 22.37 7.40
C ASP A 102 -2.65 21.17 6.59
N ASP A 103 -3.09 21.04 5.35
CA ASP A 103 -2.65 19.93 4.47
C ASP A 103 -1.13 19.91 4.21
N ASN A 104 -0.43 21.02 4.43
CA ASN A 104 0.98 21.17 4.12
C ASN A 104 1.87 21.28 5.35
N ARG A 105 1.31 21.50 6.54
CA ARG A 105 2.09 21.83 7.74
C ARG A 105 1.62 21.08 8.98
N THR A 106 2.57 20.53 9.69
CA THR A 106 2.38 19.94 11.02
C THR A 106 3.39 20.53 11.97
N LEU A 107 2.93 20.98 13.13
CA LEU A 107 3.78 21.40 14.23
C LEU A 107 4.02 20.21 15.16
N VAL A 108 5.27 19.99 15.56
CA VAL A 108 5.62 18.92 16.50
C VAL A 108 6.05 19.55 17.84
N GLY A 109 5.24 19.32 18.85
CA GLY A 109 5.53 19.70 20.23
C GLY A 109 6.16 18.54 20.98
N ILE A 110 7.28 18.79 21.65
CA ILE A 110 7.97 17.77 22.47
C ILE A 110 8.02 18.25 23.90
N HIS A 111 7.39 17.48 24.79
CA HIS A 111 7.32 17.78 26.22
C HIS A 111 8.05 16.69 27.01
N CYS A 112 9.21 17.03 27.56
CA CYS A 112 10.02 16.12 28.36
C CYS A 112 9.75 16.34 29.85
N VAL A 113 9.44 15.27 30.57
CA VAL A 113 9.13 15.29 32.00
C VAL A 113 10.14 14.47 32.76
N ASN A 114 10.72 15.08 33.78
CA ASN A 114 11.61 14.42 34.73
C ASN A 114 11.06 14.60 36.14
N ASN A 115 10.47 13.58 36.69
CA ASN A 115 9.95 13.53 38.08
C ASN A 115 10.94 12.93 39.04
N THR A 116 12.21 12.78 38.66
CA THR A 116 13.27 12.34 39.54
C THR A 116 14.01 13.54 40.17
N GLY A 117 14.68 13.35 41.26
CA GLY A 117 15.54 14.38 41.87
C GLY A 117 16.90 14.54 41.18
N MET A 118 17.14 13.90 40.06
CA MET A 118 18.44 13.88 39.38
C MET A 118 18.31 14.40 37.92
N PRO A 119 19.33 15.13 37.43
CA PRO A 119 19.38 15.49 36.00
C PRO A 119 19.37 14.26 35.12
N GLN A 120 18.63 14.33 34.00
CA GLN A 120 18.56 13.28 33.00
C GLN A 120 19.15 13.80 31.67
N ASN A 121 19.93 12.96 31.00
CA ASN A 121 20.48 13.25 29.66
C ASN A 121 19.57 12.65 28.59
N LEU A 122 18.86 13.49 27.89
CA LEU A 122 17.91 13.10 26.87
C LEU A 122 18.47 13.38 25.47
N VAL A 123 18.26 12.44 24.58
CA VAL A 123 18.52 12.58 23.13
C VAL A 123 17.21 12.44 22.39
N LEU A 124 16.92 13.38 21.51
CA LEU A 124 15.76 13.35 20.64
C LEU A 124 16.21 12.94 19.23
N ASN A 125 15.91 11.72 18.85
CA ASN A 125 16.16 11.24 17.50
C ASN A 125 14.96 11.61 16.61
N GLN A 126 15.16 12.54 15.70
CA GLN A 126 14.16 12.89 14.70
C GLN A 126 14.45 12.08 13.44
N MET A 127 13.47 11.37 12.95
CA MET A 127 13.58 10.54 11.75
C MET A 127 12.58 11.02 10.71
N ALA A 128 13.07 11.31 9.53
CA ALA A 128 12.26 11.67 8.38
C ALA A 128 12.56 10.72 7.22
N TYR A 129 11.53 10.31 6.55
CA TYR A 129 11.62 9.37 5.45
C TYR A 129 10.58 9.72 4.38
N ILE A 130 11.00 9.77 3.13
CA ILE A 130 10.09 9.83 2.00
C ILE A 130 10.07 8.47 1.35
N ASP A 131 8.87 7.88 1.23
CA ASP A 131 8.64 6.69 0.47
C ASP A 131 8.03 7.06 -0.88
N TYR A 132 8.62 6.54 -1.91
CA TYR A 132 8.06 6.60 -3.25
C TYR A 132 7.58 5.19 -3.61
N PRO A 133 6.53 5.02 -4.42
CA PRO A 133 6.11 3.67 -4.81
C PRO A 133 7.31 2.90 -5.36
N GLU A 134 7.59 1.74 -4.78
CA GLU A 134 8.64 0.83 -5.26
C GLU A 134 8.44 0.49 -6.73
N THR A 135 7.16 0.43 -7.13
CA THR A 135 6.75 0.21 -8.50
C THR A 135 5.64 1.18 -8.88
N TYR A 136 5.72 1.70 -10.07
CA TYR A 136 4.60 2.33 -10.75
C TYR A 136 4.57 1.78 -12.19
N PRO A 137 3.42 1.86 -12.88
CA PRO A 137 3.32 1.28 -14.20
C PRO A 137 4.34 1.90 -15.15
N GLN A 138 5.22 1.05 -15.70
CA GLN A 138 6.18 1.42 -16.76
C GLN A 138 5.68 1.03 -18.14
N VAL A 139 4.42 0.62 -18.21
CA VAL A 139 3.79 0.15 -19.43
C VAL A 139 2.38 0.72 -19.55
N THR A 140 1.96 0.94 -20.80
CA THR A 140 0.59 1.32 -21.13
C THR A 140 0.06 0.42 -22.22
N ALA A 141 -1.26 0.21 -22.22
CA ALA A 141 -1.94 -0.48 -23.31
C ALA A 141 -2.32 0.53 -24.42
N THR A 142 -1.93 0.26 -25.63
CA THR A 142 -2.38 0.97 -26.83
C THR A 142 -3.35 0.10 -27.62
N GLY A 143 -4.27 0.72 -28.38
CA GLY A 143 -5.33 0.01 -29.09
C GLY A 143 -6.48 -0.48 -28.22
N ALA A 144 -6.53 -0.03 -26.94
CA ALA A 144 -7.51 -0.50 -25.96
C ALA A 144 -8.68 0.47 -25.72
N SER A 145 -8.82 1.54 -26.50
CA SER A 145 -9.81 2.61 -26.24
C SER A 145 -11.28 2.17 -26.27
N ARG A 146 -11.58 1.06 -26.94
CA ARG A 146 -12.92 0.46 -27.01
C ARG A 146 -13.10 -0.73 -26.07
N LEU A 147 -12.09 -1.05 -25.29
CA LEU A 147 -12.08 -2.19 -24.39
C LEU A 147 -12.32 -1.74 -22.95
N GLN A 148 -12.93 -2.60 -22.17
CA GLN A 148 -13.03 -2.45 -20.73
C GLN A 148 -11.87 -3.21 -20.09
N TRP A 149 -11.12 -2.55 -19.21
CA TRP A 149 -10.07 -3.17 -18.43
C TRP A 149 -10.55 -3.49 -17.01
N TYR A 150 -10.25 -4.70 -16.56
CA TYR A 150 -10.48 -5.17 -15.21
C TYR A 150 -9.16 -5.60 -14.59
N ASN A 151 -8.75 -4.92 -13.54
CA ASN A 151 -7.52 -5.29 -12.82
C ASN A 151 -7.72 -6.59 -12.05
N ALA A 152 -6.75 -7.50 -12.10
CA ALA A 152 -6.85 -8.78 -11.42
C ALA A 152 -6.99 -8.67 -9.89
N ILE A 153 -6.49 -7.60 -9.29
CA ILE A 153 -6.61 -7.37 -7.84
C ILE A 153 -8.00 -6.85 -7.42
N ASP A 154 -8.84 -6.41 -8.36
CA ASP A 154 -10.19 -5.91 -8.09
C ASP A 154 -11.24 -7.03 -8.02
N TYR A 155 -10.82 -8.22 -7.63
CA TYR A 155 -11.73 -9.35 -7.43
C TYR A 155 -12.78 -9.05 -6.36
N MET A 156 -13.98 -9.59 -6.53
CA MET A 156 -15.03 -9.59 -5.51
C MET A 156 -14.70 -10.61 -4.41
N GLU A 157 -14.33 -11.82 -4.83
CA GLU A 157 -14.00 -12.93 -3.95
C GLU A 157 -12.68 -13.58 -4.37
N ASN A 158 -11.89 -13.97 -3.39
CA ASN A 158 -10.69 -14.77 -3.57
C ASN A 158 -10.75 -15.97 -2.61
N GLU A 159 -11.02 -17.11 -3.16
CA GLU A 159 -11.21 -18.36 -2.43
C GLU A 159 -10.05 -19.33 -2.69
N PRO A 160 -9.01 -19.33 -1.85
CA PRO A 160 -7.95 -20.31 -1.96
C PRO A 160 -8.42 -21.67 -1.44
N VAL A 161 -8.00 -22.74 -2.09
CA VAL A 161 -8.27 -24.11 -1.63
C VAL A 161 -7.56 -24.37 -0.30
N ARG A 162 -6.32 -23.95 -0.18
CA ARG A 162 -5.58 -24.05 1.08
C ARG A 162 -5.75 -22.75 1.89
N LYS A 163 -6.52 -22.87 2.96
CA LYS A 163 -6.81 -21.75 3.87
C LYS A 163 -5.84 -21.78 5.05
N SER A 164 -4.96 -20.77 5.15
CA SER A 164 -4.23 -20.54 6.39
C SER A 164 -5.14 -19.89 7.44
N PRO A 165 -4.79 -19.92 8.74
CA PRO A 165 -5.56 -19.21 9.77
C PRO A 165 -5.75 -17.73 9.47
N GLN A 166 -4.79 -17.12 8.76
CA GLN A 166 -4.80 -15.71 8.40
C GLN A 166 -5.36 -15.43 6.99
N TYR A 167 -5.96 -16.39 6.31
CA TYR A 167 -6.37 -16.19 4.92
C TYR A 167 -7.39 -15.07 4.71
N ARG A 168 -8.14 -14.71 5.75
CA ARG A 168 -9.12 -13.60 5.74
C ARG A 168 -8.51 -12.25 6.15
N LEU A 169 -7.30 -12.25 6.71
CA LEU A 169 -6.66 -11.03 7.16
C LEU A 169 -5.99 -10.33 5.99
N VAL A 170 -6.29 -9.06 5.84
CA VAL A 170 -5.60 -8.16 4.92
C VAL A 170 -4.68 -7.30 5.78
N TYR A 171 -3.38 -7.44 5.57
CA TYR A 171 -2.38 -6.64 6.26
C TYR A 171 -1.96 -5.47 5.38
N ASP A 172 -1.76 -4.34 5.99
CA ASP A 172 -1.13 -3.18 5.35
C ASP A 172 -1.83 -2.64 4.11
N GLY A 173 -3.16 -2.81 4.01
CA GLY A 173 -3.92 -2.36 2.85
C GLY A 173 -3.70 -3.18 1.58
N TRP A 174 -2.92 -4.27 1.66
CA TRP A 174 -2.71 -5.17 0.55
C TRP A 174 -3.85 -6.17 0.44
N ARG A 175 -4.30 -6.41 -0.78
CA ARG A 175 -5.25 -7.48 -1.05
C ARG A 175 -4.52 -8.84 -1.08
N ARG A 176 -5.26 -9.92 -0.85
CA ARG A 176 -4.69 -11.27 -0.91
C ARG A 176 -4.06 -11.53 -2.28
N ASN A 177 -2.86 -12.13 -2.26
CA ASN A 177 -2.07 -12.44 -3.44
C ASN A 177 -1.62 -11.22 -4.27
N GLU A 178 -1.83 -10.01 -3.79
CA GLU A 178 -1.38 -8.80 -4.44
C GLU A 178 0.15 -8.70 -4.41
N GLU A 179 0.72 -8.31 -5.54
CA GLU A 179 2.14 -8.04 -5.73
C GLU A 179 2.31 -6.82 -6.62
N ARG A 180 3.19 -5.91 -6.25
CA ARG A 180 3.51 -4.78 -7.11
C ARG A 180 4.38 -5.21 -8.29
N SER A 181 4.09 -4.64 -9.45
CA SER A 181 4.84 -4.86 -10.67
C SER A 181 4.86 -3.63 -11.55
N ALA A 182 6.04 -3.10 -11.83
CA ALA A 182 6.21 -1.99 -12.76
C ALA A 182 5.80 -2.33 -14.20
N LEU A 183 5.72 -3.61 -14.53
CA LEU A 183 5.29 -4.11 -15.84
C LEU A 183 3.81 -4.45 -15.92
N SER A 184 3.05 -4.19 -14.85
CA SER A 184 1.59 -4.26 -14.87
C SER A 184 0.99 -2.96 -15.39
N LEU A 185 -0.26 -3.02 -15.86
CA LEU A 185 -0.95 -1.83 -16.39
C LEU A 185 -1.34 -0.84 -15.29
N ASP A 186 -1.59 -1.31 -14.07
CA ASP A 186 -2.00 -0.48 -12.92
C ASP A 186 -1.04 -0.53 -11.73
N GLY A 187 0.16 -1.08 -11.92
CA GLY A 187 1.19 -1.12 -10.87
C GLY A 187 1.12 -2.32 -9.93
N SER A 188 0.02 -3.06 -9.91
CA SER A 188 -0.17 -4.26 -9.09
C SER A 188 -0.73 -5.41 -9.92
N ILE A 189 -0.33 -6.62 -9.55
CA ILE A 189 -0.82 -7.88 -10.11
C ILE A 189 -1.32 -8.79 -8.99
N LEU A 190 -2.12 -9.76 -9.35
CA LEU A 190 -2.39 -10.91 -8.51
C LEU A 190 -1.32 -11.96 -8.83
N GLY A 191 -0.33 -12.13 -7.95
CA GLY A 191 0.86 -12.92 -8.25
C GLY A 191 1.23 -13.93 -7.17
N ARG A 192 1.30 -13.51 -5.94
CA ARG A 192 1.83 -14.34 -4.86
C ARG A 192 0.91 -15.50 -4.49
N GLY A 193 1.21 -16.68 -5.00
CA GLY A 193 0.61 -17.93 -4.54
C GLY A 193 -0.72 -18.31 -5.21
N PHE A 194 -1.31 -17.48 -6.05
CA PHE A 194 -2.50 -17.87 -6.81
C PHE A 194 -2.15 -18.96 -7.82
N GLY A 195 -2.94 -20.00 -7.88
CA GLY A 195 -2.76 -21.13 -8.76
C GLY A 195 -1.85 -22.23 -8.23
N ARG A 196 -1.24 -22.07 -7.05
CA ARG A 196 -0.45 -23.15 -6.41
C ARG A 196 -1.29 -24.34 -5.97
N SER A 197 -2.59 -24.15 -5.89
CA SER A 197 -3.54 -25.22 -5.65
C SER A 197 -4.59 -25.24 -6.76
N GLU A 198 -4.81 -26.42 -7.33
CA GLU A 198 -5.92 -26.62 -8.25
C GLU A 198 -7.24 -26.30 -7.54
N GLY A 199 -8.08 -25.47 -8.16
CA GLY A 199 -9.32 -24.98 -7.59
C GLY A 199 -9.24 -23.62 -6.89
N ASP A 200 -8.05 -23.00 -6.76
CA ASP A 200 -7.95 -21.59 -6.33
C ASP A 200 -8.82 -20.73 -7.25
N ARG A 201 -9.72 -19.92 -6.66
CA ARG A 201 -10.78 -19.22 -7.39
C ARG A 201 -10.81 -17.74 -7.10
N LEU A 202 -11.00 -16.97 -8.17
CA LEU A 202 -11.30 -15.54 -8.14
C LEU A 202 -12.64 -15.29 -8.79
N SER A 203 -13.41 -14.34 -8.29
CA SER A 203 -14.64 -13.90 -8.94
C SER A 203 -14.66 -12.40 -9.17
N TYR A 204 -15.23 -12.01 -10.31
CA TYR A 204 -15.37 -10.63 -10.77
C TYR A 204 -16.79 -10.39 -11.22
N GLN A 205 -17.26 -9.15 -11.05
CA GLN A 205 -18.44 -8.64 -11.73
C GLN A 205 -18.00 -7.89 -12.96
N VAL A 206 -18.49 -8.30 -14.12
CA VAL A 206 -18.13 -7.72 -15.41
C VAL A 206 -19.37 -7.26 -16.15
N ASN A 207 -19.23 -6.28 -17.01
CA ASN A 207 -20.33 -5.75 -17.78
C ASN A 207 -20.10 -5.96 -19.29
N ILE A 208 -21.09 -6.49 -19.99
CA ILE A 208 -21.10 -6.59 -21.44
C ILE A 208 -21.89 -5.41 -21.98
N LEU A 209 -21.27 -4.61 -22.82
CA LEU A 209 -21.92 -3.48 -23.49
C LEU A 209 -22.73 -3.93 -24.72
N PRO A 210 -23.70 -3.14 -25.20
CA PRO A 210 -24.59 -3.52 -26.31
C PRO A 210 -23.88 -3.89 -27.61
N ASP A 211 -22.68 -3.33 -27.85
CA ASP A 211 -21.83 -3.61 -29.01
C ASP A 211 -20.82 -4.75 -28.79
N GLN A 212 -20.86 -5.40 -27.64
CA GLN A 212 -19.90 -6.43 -27.23
C GLN A 212 -20.57 -7.80 -27.04
N GLU A 213 -21.76 -8.04 -27.56
CA GLU A 213 -22.50 -9.29 -27.39
C GLU A 213 -21.76 -10.51 -27.98
N ASN A 214 -20.92 -10.28 -28.95
CA ASN A 214 -19.96 -11.24 -29.50
C ASN A 214 -18.57 -10.64 -29.33
N GLY A 215 -17.77 -11.22 -28.49
CA GLY A 215 -16.48 -10.64 -28.13
C GLY A 215 -15.51 -11.67 -27.55
N ALA A 216 -14.55 -11.17 -26.83
CA ALA A 216 -13.57 -12.01 -26.15
C ALA A 216 -13.12 -11.39 -24.84
N ILE A 217 -12.54 -12.23 -23.99
CA ILE A 217 -11.83 -11.86 -22.79
C ILE A 217 -10.33 -12.00 -23.09
N GLY A 218 -9.60 -10.89 -23.07
CA GLY A 218 -8.16 -10.87 -23.27
C GLY A 218 -7.44 -10.86 -21.94
N ILE A 219 -6.95 -12.00 -21.47
CA ILE A 219 -6.31 -12.15 -20.17
C ILE A 219 -4.82 -11.89 -20.29
N ARG A 220 -4.29 -10.94 -19.52
CA ARG A 220 -2.86 -10.68 -19.40
C ARG A 220 -2.31 -11.41 -18.18
N PHE A 221 -1.35 -12.29 -18.43
CA PHE A 221 -0.82 -13.20 -17.40
C PHE A 221 0.70 -13.37 -17.51
N LYS A 222 1.29 -13.89 -16.44
CA LYS A 222 2.68 -14.30 -16.38
C LYS A 222 2.77 -15.67 -15.70
N VAL A 223 3.44 -16.62 -16.37
CA VAL A 223 3.75 -17.94 -15.84
C VAL A 223 5.24 -18.17 -16.03
N LYS A 224 5.87 -18.84 -15.08
CA LYS A 224 7.30 -19.09 -15.08
C LYS A 224 7.72 -19.84 -16.37
N LYS A 225 8.86 -19.44 -16.93
CA LYS A 225 9.38 -20.02 -18.15
C LYS A 225 9.52 -21.55 -18.03
N GLY A 226 8.98 -22.27 -19.00
CA GLY A 226 9.03 -23.73 -19.05
C GLY A 226 7.90 -24.43 -18.30
N GLU A 227 7.06 -23.70 -17.56
CA GLU A 227 5.86 -24.22 -16.93
C GLU A 227 4.62 -23.86 -17.77
N ASN A 228 3.56 -24.65 -17.64
CA ASN A 228 2.25 -24.36 -18.23
C ASN A 228 1.21 -24.44 -17.13
N ALA A 229 0.37 -23.42 -17.03
CA ALA A 229 -0.76 -23.40 -16.12
C ALA A 229 -2.07 -23.62 -16.89
N VAL A 230 -3.07 -24.09 -16.21
CA VAL A 230 -4.44 -24.21 -16.75
C VAL A 230 -5.33 -23.24 -15.97
N LEU A 231 -6.08 -22.43 -16.71
CA LEU A 231 -7.07 -21.53 -16.16
C LEU A 231 -8.44 -21.90 -16.71
N GLN A 232 -9.38 -22.14 -15.80
CA GLN A 232 -10.78 -22.41 -16.14
C GLN A 232 -11.58 -21.14 -15.93
N LEU A 233 -12.38 -20.76 -16.91
CA LEU A 233 -13.31 -19.65 -16.84
C LEU A 233 -14.72 -20.21 -16.66
N LYS A 234 -15.52 -19.58 -15.78
CA LYS A 234 -16.94 -19.91 -15.58
C LYS A 234 -17.79 -18.65 -15.49
N GLY A 235 -19.07 -18.80 -15.72
CA GLY A 235 -20.06 -17.72 -15.68
C GLY A 235 -20.25 -17.05 -17.02
N LEU A 236 -19.56 -15.97 -17.31
CA LEU A 236 -19.65 -15.31 -18.63
C LEU A 236 -19.33 -16.29 -19.76
N VAL A 237 -18.36 -17.17 -19.56
CA VAL A 237 -17.94 -18.19 -20.52
C VAL A 237 -17.53 -19.46 -19.76
N GLU A 238 -17.77 -20.64 -20.35
CA GLU A 238 -17.36 -21.92 -19.80
C GLU A 238 -16.24 -22.48 -20.69
N GLN A 239 -15.00 -22.26 -20.32
CA GLN A 239 -13.83 -22.67 -21.09
C GLN A 239 -12.59 -22.85 -20.24
N SER A 240 -11.75 -23.82 -20.60
CA SER A 240 -10.40 -23.97 -20.07
C SER A 240 -9.37 -23.51 -21.09
N VAL A 241 -8.34 -22.79 -20.60
CA VAL A 241 -7.24 -22.35 -21.44
C VAL A 241 -5.91 -22.72 -20.81
N THR A 242 -4.93 -23.02 -21.65
CA THR A 242 -3.56 -23.27 -21.22
C THR A 242 -2.76 -21.99 -21.32
N LEU A 243 -2.17 -21.59 -20.21
CA LEU A 243 -1.29 -20.43 -20.08
C LEU A 243 0.16 -20.88 -20.22
N LYS A 244 0.75 -20.63 -21.37
CA LYS A 244 2.13 -21.03 -21.65
C LYS A 244 3.12 -20.13 -20.92
N GLY A 245 4.00 -20.70 -20.12
CA GLY A 245 5.01 -19.97 -19.36
C GLY A 245 6.19 -19.53 -20.23
N THR A 246 6.30 -18.23 -20.42
CA THR A 246 7.43 -17.58 -21.10
C THR A 246 8.38 -16.89 -20.10
N GLY A 247 7.95 -16.71 -18.85
CA GLY A 247 8.61 -15.88 -17.86
C GLY A 247 8.26 -14.39 -17.98
N GLU A 248 7.58 -13.99 -19.04
CA GLU A 248 7.15 -12.62 -19.34
C GLU A 248 5.62 -12.54 -19.38
N PHE A 249 5.09 -11.31 -19.32
CA PHE A 249 3.66 -11.10 -19.53
C PHE A 249 3.25 -11.45 -20.95
N SER A 250 2.18 -12.21 -21.07
CA SER A 250 1.60 -12.68 -22.32
C SER A 250 0.08 -12.49 -22.27
N PHE A 251 -0.56 -12.59 -23.44
CA PHE A 251 -2.00 -12.58 -23.57
C PHE A 251 -2.54 -13.92 -24.01
N VAL A 252 -3.72 -14.27 -23.50
CA VAL A 252 -4.59 -15.29 -24.07
C VAL A 252 -5.97 -14.70 -24.30
N SER A 253 -6.56 -15.00 -25.44
CA SER A 253 -7.91 -14.54 -25.81
C SER A 253 -8.90 -15.70 -25.67
N VAL A 254 -10.01 -15.46 -24.99
CA VAL A 254 -11.10 -16.40 -24.79
C VAL A 254 -12.38 -15.82 -25.38
N PRO A 255 -12.83 -16.32 -26.55
CA PRO A 255 -14.01 -15.78 -27.23
C PRO A 255 -15.29 -16.16 -26.50
N TYR A 256 -16.30 -15.31 -26.63
CA TYR A 256 -17.68 -15.59 -26.25
C TYR A 256 -18.64 -15.09 -27.34
N GLN A 257 -19.83 -15.68 -27.39
CA GLN A 257 -20.83 -15.33 -28.41
C GLN A 257 -22.22 -15.29 -27.77
N ASN A 258 -23.11 -14.51 -28.38
CA ASN A 258 -24.53 -14.40 -28.03
C ASN A 258 -24.77 -14.04 -26.56
N LYS A 259 -23.97 -13.16 -25.99
CA LYS A 259 -24.17 -12.62 -24.65
C LYS A 259 -24.98 -11.34 -24.74
N LYS A 260 -26.10 -11.28 -24.02
CA LYS A 260 -26.87 -10.03 -23.93
C LYS A 260 -26.05 -8.97 -23.16
N ALA A 261 -26.26 -7.70 -23.52
CA ALA A 261 -25.72 -6.61 -22.71
C ALA A 261 -26.22 -6.70 -21.26
N GLY A 262 -25.34 -6.45 -20.32
CA GLY A 262 -25.66 -6.52 -18.87
C GLY A 262 -24.52 -7.07 -18.03
N GLU A 263 -24.80 -7.27 -16.77
CA GLU A 263 -23.83 -7.75 -15.79
C GLU A 263 -23.71 -9.27 -15.78
N TYR A 264 -22.49 -9.75 -15.65
CA TYR A 264 -22.15 -11.17 -15.53
C TYR A 264 -21.14 -11.40 -14.43
N LYS A 265 -21.26 -12.55 -13.77
CA LYS A 265 -20.17 -13.07 -12.94
C LYS A 265 -19.15 -13.75 -13.85
N LEU A 266 -17.87 -13.44 -13.67
CA LEU A 266 -16.74 -14.15 -14.27
C LEU A 266 -15.93 -14.78 -13.16
N GLU A 267 -15.73 -16.09 -13.19
CA GLU A 267 -14.85 -16.81 -12.30
C GLU A 267 -13.60 -17.26 -13.05
N LEU A 268 -12.44 -17.04 -12.44
CA LEU A 268 -11.15 -17.55 -12.88
C LEU A 268 -10.69 -18.59 -11.86
N ILE A 269 -10.56 -19.84 -12.29
CA ILE A 269 -10.26 -20.98 -11.43
C ILE A 269 -8.99 -21.65 -11.91
N SER A 270 -8.04 -21.86 -11.00
CA SER A 270 -6.84 -22.62 -11.36
C SER A 270 -7.20 -24.09 -11.63
N GLY A 271 -6.85 -24.58 -12.80
CA GLY A 271 -6.98 -25.97 -13.21
C GLY A 271 -5.67 -26.76 -13.13
N SER A 272 -4.67 -26.20 -12.47
CA SER A 272 -3.34 -26.81 -12.27
C SER A 272 -2.75 -26.39 -10.94
N THR A 273 -1.52 -26.82 -10.63
CA THR A 273 -0.78 -26.44 -9.42
C THR A 273 0.38 -25.49 -9.72
N VAL A 274 0.32 -24.78 -10.86
CA VAL A 274 1.32 -23.83 -11.30
C VAL A 274 0.90 -22.43 -10.95
N GLU A 275 1.77 -21.67 -10.31
CA GLU A 275 1.53 -20.27 -9.93
C GLU A 275 1.28 -19.40 -11.16
N ILE A 276 0.23 -18.60 -11.09
CA ILE A 276 -0.20 -17.70 -12.17
C ILE A 276 -0.14 -16.26 -11.65
N GLY A 277 0.66 -15.43 -12.29
CA GLY A 277 0.57 -13.98 -12.13
C GLY A 277 -0.49 -13.43 -13.10
N LEU A 278 -1.52 -12.78 -12.58
CA LEU A 278 -2.56 -12.13 -13.37
C LEU A 278 -2.43 -10.60 -13.24
N ASP A 279 -2.27 -9.92 -14.36
CA ASP A 279 -2.33 -8.45 -14.42
C ASP A 279 -3.79 -7.98 -14.42
N GLY A 280 -4.58 -8.59 -15.28
CA GLY A 280 -5.99 -8.31 -15.46
C GLY A 280 -6.50 -8.86 -16.78
N PHE A 281 -7.64 -8.36 -17.17
CA PHE A 281 -8.23 -8.78 -18.45
C PHE A 281 -9.02 -7.65 -19.10
N PHE A 282 -9.01 -7.66 -20.43
CA PHE A 282 -9.86 -6.83 -21.28
C PHE A 282 -11.12 -7.57 -21.68
N ILE A 283 -12.23 -6.84 -21.80
CA ILE A 283 -13.46 -7.32 -22.40
C ILE A 283 -13.81 -6.39 -23.57
N GLY A 284 -14.15 -6.97 -24.70
CA GLY A 284 -14.58 -6.25 -25.90
C GLY A 284 -14.58 -7.11 -27.14
N SER A 285 -14.53 -6.50 -28.33
CA SER A 285 -14.46 -7.25 -29.56
C SER A 285 -13.15 -8.05 -29.67
N ALA A 286 -13.20 -9.21 -30.32
CA ALA A 286 -12.02 -10.04 -30.54
C ALA A 286 -10.94 -9.32 -31.36
N ASP A 287 -11.37 -8.50 -32.32
CA ASP A 287 -10.47 -7.71 -33.18
C ASP A 287 -9.76 -6.63 -32.34
N ASP A 288 -10.48 -5.89 -31.51
CA ASP A 288 -9.88 -4.88 -30.65
C ASP A 288 -8.89 -5.51 -29.64
N ILE A 289 -9.23 -6.67 -29.06
CA ILE A 289 -8.33 -7.41 -28.15
C ILE A 289 -7.05 -7.84 -28.88
N SER A 290 -7.16 -8.32 -30.13
CA SER A 290 -6.00 -8.73 -30.92
C SER A 290 -5.05 -7.58 -31.26
N ASN A 291 -5.57 -6.35 -31.29
CA ASN A 291 -4.83 -5.13 -31.59
C ASN A 291 -4.19 -4.48 -30.33
N VAL A 292 -4.49 -4.96 -29.14
CA VAL A 292 -3.87 -4.44 -27.91
C VAL A 292 -2.37 -4.70 -27.91
N LYS A 293 -1.62 -3.64 -27.71
CA LYS A 293 -0.17 -3.72 -27.50
C LYS A 293 0.18 -3.05 -26.17
N VAL A 294 0.99 -3.74 -25.38
CA VAL A 294 1.54 -3.17 -24.17
C VAL A 294 2.93 -2.64 -24.48
N VAL A 295 3.08 -1.34 -24.36
CA VAL A 295 4.32 -0.64 -24.67
C VAL A 295 4.92 -0.02 -23.42
N ARG A 296 6.25 0.09 -23.38
CA ARG A 296 6.92 0.78 -22.30
C ARG A 296 6.64 2.27 -22.36
N THR A 297 6.34 2.84 -21.21
CA THR A 297 6.26 4.29 -21.01
C THR A 297 7.61 4.80 -20.52
N PRO A 298 8.02 6.01 -20.93
CA PRO A 298 9.16 6.67 -20.30
C PRO A 298 8.93 6.82 -18.81
N ILE A 299 9.95 6.55 -18.00
CA ILE A 299 9.91 6.84 -16.58
C ILE A 299 9.95 8.36 -16.42
N PRO A 300 8.94 9.01 -15.81
CA PRO A 300 8.87 10.47 -15.75
C PRO A 300 9.97 11.09 -14.90
N PHE A 301 10.61 10.34 -14.00
CA PHE A 301 11.73 10.79 -13.19
C PHE A 301 12.56 9.63 -12.65
N THR A 302 13.78 9.93 -12.21
CA THR A 302 14.63 9.00 -11.50
C THR A 302 14.39 9.17 -10.00
N PRO A 303 13.98 8.12 -9.25
CA PRO A 303 13.69 8.24 -7.83
C PRO A 303 14.97 8.30 -6.97
N ALA A 304 15.82 9.29 -7.25
CA ALA A 304 16.98 9.59 -6.44
C ALA A 304 16.62 10.70 -5.44
N MET A 305 16.94 10.50 -4.17
CA MET A 305 16.65 11.47 -3.14
C MET A 305 17.78 12.49 -3.03
N GLU A 306 17.39 13.75 -2.89
CA GLU A 306 18.27 14.86 -2.58
C GLU A 306 18.00 15.34 -1.15
N VAL A 307 19.07 15.59 -0.40
CA VAL A 307 18.99 16.12 0.96
C VAL A 307 19.65 17.48 1.02
N GLY A 308 18.85 18.50 1.26
CA GLY A 308 19.34 19.83 1.61
C GLY A 308 19.37 19.97 3.13
N LYS A 309 20.47 20.44 3.71
CA LYS A 309 20.58 20.61 5.17
C LYS A 309 21.22 21.92 5.58
N SER A 310 20.74 22.46 6.68
CA SER A 310 21.33 23.58 7.40
C SER A 310 21.51 23.25 8.90
N LYS A 311 21.86 24.26 9.71
CA LYS A 311 21.99 24.08 11.16
C LYS A 311 20.65 23.90 11.88
N LYS A 312 19.54 24.27 11.26
CA LYS A 312 18.21 24.30 11.91
C LYS A 312 17.09 23.66 11.08
N ASP A 313 17.43 23.10 9.94
CA ASP A 313 16.46 22.49 9.04
C ASP A 313 17.13 21.46 8.11
N PHE A 314 16.31 20.63 7.54
CA PHE A 314 16.66 19.83 6.36
C PHE A 314 15.46 19.73 5.42
N ILE A 315 15.74 19.46 4.16
CA ILE A 315 14.77 19.26 3.10
C ILE A 315 15.04 17.92 2.44
N LEU A 316 13.99 17.12 2.26
CA LEU A 316 14.00 15.87 1.52
C LEU A 316 13.21 16.06 0.24
N LYS A 317 13.81 15.69 -0.89
CA LYS A 317 13.20 15.80 -2.21
C LYS A 317 13.66 14.65 -3.09
N TYR A 318 12.77 14.06 -3.86
CA TYR A 318 13.19 13.23 -4.97
C TYR A 318 13.60 14.10 -6.15
N LYS A 319 14.69 13.72 -6.80
CA LYS A 319 15.14 14.35 -8.04
C LYS A 319 13.99 14.30 -9.07
N ASP A 320 13.80 15.39 -9.79
CA ASP A 320 12.77 15.53 -10.81
C ASP A 320 11.31 15.42 -10.28
N CYS A 321 11.12 15.59 -8.97
CA CYS A 321 9.81 15.68 -8.34
C CYS A 321 9.59 17.10 -7.81
N GLU A 322 8.40 17.66 -8.03
CA GLU A 322 8.08 19.01 -7.52
C GLU A 322 7.81 19.02 -6.01
N ASN A 323 7.35 17.89 -5.46
CA ASN A 323 7.04 17.77 -4.04
C ASN A 323 8.32 17.61 -3.22
N TYR A 324 8.40 18.33 -2.11
CA TYR A 324 9.47 18.21 -1.12
C TYR A 324 8.90 18.31 0.29
N TYR A 325 9.67 17.80 1.25
CA TYR A 325 9.35 17.89 2.67
C TYR A 325 10.50 18.55 3.41
N GLY A 326 10.16 19.50 4.24
CA GLY A 326 11.11 20.20 5.10
C GLY A 326 10.80 19.95 6.57
N VAL A 327 11.85 19.80 7.38
CA VAL A 327 11.75 19.76 8.83
C VAL A 327 12.65 20.84 9.40
N ALA A 328 12.08 21.75 10.19
CA ALA A 328 12.81 22.80 10.90
C ALA A 328 12.60 22.66 12.40
N TRP A 329 13.58 23.05 13.19
CA TRP A 329 13.54 22.95 14.65
C TRP A 329 14.14 24.19 15.33
N ASN A 330 13.80 24.33 16.61
CA ASN A 330 14.24 25.46 17.42
C ASN A 330 15.32 25.12 18.49
N HIS A 331 15.80 23.87 18.53
CA HIS A 331 16.86 23.51 19.49
C HIS A 331 18.23 23.99 19.05
N GLN A 332 19.12 24.12 20.04
CA GLN A 332 20.44 24.72 19.81
C GLN A 332 21.49 23.70 19.35
N HIS A 333 21.36 22.45 19.73
CA HIS A 333 22.33 21.39 19.45
C HIS A 333 21.67 20.27 18.65
N SER A 334 22.05 20.15 17.40
CA SER A 334 21.54 19.13 16.49
C SER A 334 22.60 18.74 15.48
N GLU A 335 22.52 17.51 15.03
CA GLU A 335 23.31 16.95 13.94
C GLU A 335 22.37 16.25 12.97
N VAL A 336 22.55 16.50 11.67
CA VAL A 336 21.79 15.81 10.61
C VAL A 336 22.68 14.73 10.02
N ARG A 337 22.17 13.49 10.05
CA ARG A 337 22.79 12.31 9.43
C ARG A 337 21.86 11.78 8.35
N GLU A 338 22.44 11.36 7.23
CA GLU A 338 21.76 10.75 6.09
C GLU A 338 21.82 9.23 6.21
#